data_98c7c2d9428125609bace48723f09100
#
_entry.id   98c7c2d9428125609bace48723f09100
#
_cell.length_a   1.000
_cell.length_b   1.000
_cell.length_c   1.000
_cell.angle_alpha   90.00
_cell.angle_beta   90.00
_cell.angle_gamma   90.00
#
_symmetry.space_group_name_H-M   'P 1'
#
loop_
_entity.id
_entity.type
_entity.pdbx_description
1 polymer ?
#
loop_
_entity_poly.entity_id
_entity_poly.type
_entity_poly.pdbx_seq_one_letter_code
_entity_poly.pdbx_strand_id
1 'polypeptide(L)'
;MIFWIRALSLIIAIGIAGAGRVSAQSITRADALSIAESFIQHQWRPTIRNVRHGKDTDGVEVHTPDRDGGRGSPLNDCWIPDVENIGVAYKWGGNDNPKSFSAGIANGKAGGDVYTAEKRRRGDKAVSSEAVGVDCSGFICHCWKLSARYSTASLPSICQKLASPNLLQPADIMNQPNGHVVLFVKWADPEKKRAIFYEAAPFSKTLVSERDVSEMTAIGYQPLRYRHIKS
;
A
#
# COMPACT_ATOMS: atom_id res chain seq x y z
N MET A 1 67.73 -36.34 23.34
CA MET A 1 67.31 -35.20 22.46
C MET A 1 65.79 -35.09 22.52
N ILE A 2 65.28 -34.20 23.39
CA ILE A 2 63.86 -34.12 23.72
C ILE A 2 63.29 -32.91 23.01
N PHE A 3 62.38 -33.10 22.03
CA PHE A 3 61.68 -32.02 21.32
C PHE A 3 60.45 -31.62 22.10
N TRP A 4 60.36 -30.35 22.51
CA TRP A 4 59.20 -29.72 23.07
C TRP A 4 58.30 -29.18 21.95
N ILE A 5 57.08 -29.71 21.81
CA ILE A 5 56.06 -29.16 20.94
C ILE A 5 55.24 -28.17 21.73
N ARG A 6 55.33 -26.86 21.39
CA ARG A 6 54.45 -25.81 21.92
C ARG A 6 53.11 -25.84 21.15
N ALA A 7 52.06 -26.16 21.86
CA ALA A 7 50.69 -25.98 21.34
C ALA A 7 50.33 -24.49 21.36
N LEU A 8 50.00 -23.96 20.19
CA LEU A 8 49.48 -22.59 20.01
C LEU A 8 47.93 -22.65 20.10
N SER A 9 47.38 -22.15 21.21
CA SER A 9 45.91 -22.04 21.38
C SER A 9 45.41 -20.82 20.62
N LEU A 10 44.66 -21.09 19.54
CA LEU A 10 43.97 -20.06 18.75
C LEU A 10 42.64 -19.71 19.46
N ILE A 11 42.57 -18.53 20.08
CA ILE A 11 41.33 -18.00 20.66
C ILE A 11 40.53 -17.38 19.51
N ILE A 12 39.46 -18.06 19.07
CA ILE A 12 38.49 -17.50 18.13
C ILE A 12 37.52 -16.62 18.92
N ALA A 13 37.68 -15.30 18.81
CA ALA A 13 36.72 -14.35 19.32
C ALA A 13 35.49 -14.37 18.41
N ILE A 14 34.39 -15.00 18.89
CA ILE A 14 33.08 -14.93 18.24
C ILE A 14 32.52 -13.54 18.55
N GLY A 15 32.65 -12.64 17.56
CA GLY A 15 31.96 -11.35 17.59
C GLY A 15 30.44 -11.56 17.53
N ILE A 16 29.76 -11.33 18.64
CA ILE A 16 28.28 -11.23 18.65
C ILE A 16 27.92 -9.96 17.89
N ALA A 17 27.56 -10.10 16.61
CA ALA A 17 26.97 -9.03 15.86
C ALA A 17 25.63 -8.68 16.56
N GLY A 18 25.59 -7.56 17.26
CA GLY A 18 24.40 -7.04 17.87
C GLY A 18 23.37 -6.81 16.77
N ALA A 19 22.28 -7.58 16.79
CA ALA A 19 21.12 -7.30 15.94
C ALA A 19 20.61 -5.90 16.33
N GLY A 20 20.96 -4.90 15.54
CA GLY A 20 20.44 -3.55 15.70
C GLY A 20 18.93 -3.62 15.72
N ARG A 21 18.31 -3.26 16.83
CA ARG A 21 16.86 -3.07 16.89
C ARG A 21 16.51 -2.01 15.87
N VAL A 22 15.89 -2.39 14.74
CA VAL A 22 15.25 -1.45 13.84
C VAL A 22 14.18 -0.75 14.70
N SER A 23 14.50 0.46 15.14
CA SER A 23 13.54 1.29 15.89
C SER A 23 12.34 1.53 14.97
N ALA A 24 11.16 1.09 15.39
CA ALA A 24 9.94 1.36 14.66
C ALA A 24 9.79 2.88 14.48
N GLN A 25 9.77 3.35 13.25
CA GLN A 25 9.75 4.77 12.92
C GLN A 25 8.42 5.38 13.37
N SER A 26 8.50 6.41 14.21
CA SER A 26 7.32 7.17 14.60
C SER A 26 6.97 8.20 13.52
N ILE A 27 5.67 8.47 13.37
CA ILE A 27 5.15 9.46 12.42
C ILE A 27 4.05 10.29 13.07
N THR A 28 3.95 11.57 12.74
CA THR A 28 2.81 12.39 13.15
C THR A 28 1.60 12.14 12.26
N ARG A 29 0.40 12.42 12.78
CA ARG A 29 -0.85 12.32 12.00
C ARG A 29 -0.82 13.26 10.80
N ALA A 30 -0.32 14.48 10.99
CA ALA A 30 -0.20 15.48 9.93
C ALA A 30 0.73 14.99 8.81
N ASP A 31 1.91 14.44 9.16
CA ASP A 31 2.82 13.89 8.15
C ASP A 31 2.21 12.71 7.40
N ALA A 32 1.52 11.80 8.10
CA ALA A 32 0.87 10.66 7.47
C ALA A 32 -0.20 11.08 6.46
N LEU A 33 -1.03 12.07 6.80
CA LEU A 33 -2.01 12.64 5.88
C LEU A 33 -1.36 13.41 4.73
N SER A 34 -0.31 14.19 4.98
CA SER A 34 0.41 14.90 3.92
C SER A 34 1.02 13.94 2.90
N ILE A 35 1.58 12.81 3.36
CA ILE A 35 2.05 11.76 2.45
C ILE A 35 0.88 11.17 1.67
N ALA A 36 -0.24 10.85 2.33
CA ALA A 36 -1.42 10.32 1.66
C ALA A 36 -1.93 11.29 0.58
N GLU A 37 -1.99 12.58 0.87
CA GLU A 37 -2.38 13.63 -0.07
C GLU A 37 -1.47 13.67 -1.30
N SER A 38 -0.16 13.44 -1.13
CA SER A 38 0.77 13.39 -2.25
C SER A 38 0.45 12.29 -3.27
N PHE A 39 -0.17 11.17 -2.82
CA PHE A 39 -0.68 10.12 -3.70
C PHE A 39 -2.02 10.50 -4.34
N ILE A 40 -2.93 11.06 -3.56
CA ILE A 40 -4.28 11.45 -3.99
C ILE A 40 -4.23 12.57 -5.04
N GLN A 41 -3.35 13.55 -4.84
CA GLN A 41 -3.20 14.73 -5.70
C GLN A 41 -2.17 14.54 -6.81
N HIS A 42 -1.58 13.36 -6.93
CA HIS A 42 -0.50 13.11 -7.90
C HIS A 42 -1.01 13.23 -9.33
N GLN A 43 -0.48 14.20 -10.09
CA GLN A 43 -0.80 14.44 -11.49
C GLN A 43 0.14 13.67 -12.39
N TRP A 44 -0.40 13.03 -13.42
CA TRP A 44 0.36 12.27 -14.39
C TRP A 44 -0.38 12.15 -15.71
N ARG A 45 0.38 11.98 -16.78
CA ARG A 45 -0.19 11.85 -18.14
C ARG A 45 0.31 10.56 -18.79
N PRO A 46 -0.47 9.47 -18.77
CA PRO A 46 -0.16 8.25 -19.48
C PRO A 46 -0.34 8.43 -20.99
N THR A 47 0.27 7.52 -21.74
CA THR A 47 0.00 7.34 -23.16
C THR A 47 -0.59 5.96 -23.37
N ILE A 48 -0.99 5.63 -24.61
CA ILE A 48 -1.45 4.27 -24.97
C ILE A 48 -0.39 3.20 -24.66
N ARG A 49 0.88 3.53 -24.58
CA ARG A 49 1.97 2.61 -24.20
C ARG A 49 1.85 2.13 -22.74
N ASN A 50 1.13 2.86 -21.91
CA ASN A 50 0.92 2.52 -20.50
C ASN A 50 -0.35 1.67 -20.28
N VAL A 51 -1.12 1.42 -21.32
CA VAL A 51 -2.26 0.49 -21.32
C VAL A 51 -1.76 -0.92 -21.53
N ARG A 52 -2.25 -1.87 -20.72
CA ARG A 52 -1.99 -3.30 -20.91
C ARG A 52 -3.19 -4.13 -20.48
N HIS A 53 -3.61 -5.05 -21.36
CA HIS A 53 -4.62 -6.06 -21.09
C HIS A 53 -4.12 -7.39 -21.64
N GLY A 54 -3.47 -8.20 -20.80
CA GLY A 54 -2.88 -9.48 -21.17
C GLY A 54 -1.60 -9.78 -20.42
N LYS A 55 -0.88 -10.78 -20.88
CA LYS A 55 0.35 -11.25 -20.22
C LYS A 55 1.52 -10.29 -20.46
N ASP A 56 2.31 -10.08 -19.42
CA ASP A 56 3.64 -9.48 -19.52
C ASP A 56 4.69 -10.49 -20.02
N THR A 57 5.95 -10.07 -20.08
CA THR A 57 7.06 -10.93 -20.53
C THR A 57 7.31 -12.13 -19.62
N ASP A 58 6.95 -12.02 -18.34
CA ASP A 58 7.06 -13.09 -17.36
C ASP A 58 5.80 -14.00 -17.31
N GLY A 59 4.82 -13.75 -18.20
CA GLY A 59 3.56 -14.48 -18.28
C GLY A 59 2.54 -14.13 -17.20
N VAL A 60 2.74 -13.00 -16.50
CA VAL A 60 1.80 -12.48 -15.51
C VAL A 60 0.69 -11.68 -16.22
N GLU A 61 -0.56 -12.03 -15.96
CA GLU A 61 -1.70 -11.26 -16.46
C GLU A 61 -1.72 -9.86 -15.83
N VAL A 62 -1.75 -8.84 -16.69
CA VAL A 62 -1.85 -7.43 -16.31
C VAL A 62 -3.11 -6.83 -16.94
N HIS A 63 -3.91 -6.17 -16.13
CA HIS A 63 -5.08 -5.40 -16.58
C HIS A 63 -5.03 -4.01 -15.96
N THR A 64 -4.68 -3.02 -16.74
CA THR A 64 -4.64 -1.63 -16.29
C THR A 64 -6.05 -1.12 -15.95
N PRO A 65 -6.22 -0.30 -14.91
CA PRO A 65 -7.50 0.31 -14.56
C PRO A 65 -7.79 1.56 -15.43
N ASP A 66 -7.68 1.43 -16.74
CA ASP A 66 -8.05 2.43 -17.72
C ASP A 66 -9.51 2.26 -18.18
N ARG A 67 -10.05 3.29 -18.84
CA ARG A 67 -11.46 3.35 -19.24
C ARG A 67 -11.91 2.19 -20.10
N ASP A 68 -11.04 1.71 -20.99
CA ASP A 68 -11.37 0.71 -21.99
C ASP A 68 -11.15 -0.73 -21.49
N GLY A 69 -10.61 -0.90 -20.28
CA GLY A 69 -10.30 -2.19 -19.68
C GLY A 69 -11.51 -3.06 -19.32
N GLY A 70 -12.72 -2.65 -19.66
CA GLY A 70 -13.95 -3.42 -19.50
C GLY A 70 -14.30 -3.86 -18.06
N ARG A 71 -13.44 -3.54 -17.10
CA ARG A 71 -13.57 -3.85 -15.67
C ARG A 71 -13.30 -2.62 -14.82
N GLY A 72 -13.52 -1.44 -15.39
CA GLY A 72 -13.39 -0.17 -14.69
C GLY A 72 -14.18 -0.17 -13.38
N SER A 73 -13.73 0.63 -12.44
CA SER A 73 -14.48 0.90 -11.23
C SER A 73 -15.92 1.22 -11.56
N PRO A 74 -16.91 0.67 -10.85
CA PRO A 74 -18.30 1.08 -10.98
C PRO A 74 -18.52 2.58 -10.72
N LEU A 75 -17.49 3.28 -10.21
CA LEU A 75 -17.48 4.71 -9.92
C LEU A 75 -16.92 5.57 -11.07
N ASN A 76 -16.63 5.03 -12.25
CA ASN A 76 -16.01 5.75 -13.38
C ASN A 76 -14.68 6.46 -13.06
N ASP A 77 -13.91 5.95 -12.09
CA ASP A 77 -12.66 6.56 -11.61
C ASP A 77 -11.42 6.07 -12.38
N CYS A 78 -11.61 5.45 -13.52
CA CYS A 78 -10.53 4.94 -14.36
C CYS A 78 -9.70 6.07 -14.93
N TRP A 79 -8.41 5.82 -15.11
CA TRP A 79 -7.57 6.77 -15.82
C TRP A 79 -7.75 6.66 -17.36
N ILE A 80 -7.36 7.70 -18.07
CA ILE A 80 -7.54 7.82 -19.53
C ILE A 80 -6.18 8.15 -20.15
N PRO A 81 -5.79 7.46 -21.26
CA PRO A 81 -4.59 7.83 -22.02
C PRO A 81 -4.67 9.25 -22.60
N ASP A 82 -3.50 9.88 -22.76
CA ASP A 82 -3.28 11.18 -23.42
C ASP A 82 -3.97 12.38 -22.78
N VAL A 83 -4.55 12.18 -21.57
CA VAL A 83 -5.07 13.29 -20.74
C VAL A 83 -4.39 13.29 -19.39
N GLU A 84 -4.48 14.42 -18.67
CA GLU A 84 -4.03 14.51 -17.29
C GLU A 84 -4.96 13.72 -16.38
N ASN A 85 -4.36 12.86 -15.55
CA ASN A 85 -5.05 12.08 -14.53
C ASN A 85 -4.54 12.48 -13.15
N ILE A 86 -5.37 12.32 -12.12
CA ILE A 86 -5.05 12.62 -10.73
C ILE A 86 -5.19 11.33 -9.90
N GLY A 87 -4.21 11.09 -9.03
CA GLY A 87 -4.11 9.89 -8.19
C GLY A 87 -3.22 8.82 -8.80
N VAL A 88 -2.42 8.14 -7.99
CA VAL A 88 -1.55 7.02 -8.39
C VAL A 88 -2.40 5.81 -8.73
N ALA A 89 -2.17 5.18 -9.89
CA ALA A 89 -2.92 4.00 -10.29
C ALA A 89 -2.79 2.84 -9.30
N TYR A 90 -3.89 2.10 -9.09
CA TYR A 90 -3.84 0.87 -8.30
C TYR A 90 -3.05 -0.20 -9.03
N LYS A 91 -2.19 -0.89 -8.30
CA LYS A 91 -1.49 -2.08 -8.80
C LYS A 91 -1.53 -3.19 -7.76
N TRP A 92 -2.03 -4.37 -8.09
CA TRP A 92 -1.94 -5.55 -7.24
C TRP A 92 -0.49 -5.82 -6.83
N GLY A 93 -0.24 -5.91 -5.53
CA GLY A 93 1.10 -6.08 -4.99
C GLY A 93 2.02 -4.85 -5.19
N GLY A 94 1.50 -3.71 -5.63
CA GLY A 94 2.25 -2.48 -5.88
C GLY A 94 2.72 -1.79 -4.61
N ASN A 95 3.91 -1.18 -4.71
CA ASN A 95 4.51 -0.39 -3.62
C ASN A 95 5.28 0.83 -4.16
N ASP A 96 4.82 1.38 -5.28
CA ASP A 96 5.41 2.60 -5.82
C ASP A 96 4.97 3.81 -5.02
N ASN A 97 5.89 4.73 -4.78
CA ASN A 97 5.54 6.08 -4.37
C ASN A 97 5.27 6.96 -5.61
N PRO A 98 4.74 8.19 -5.46
CA PRO A 98 4.44 9.05 -6.61
C PRO A 98 5.63 9.28 -7.56
N LYS A 99 6.85 9.37 -7.03
CA LYS A 99 8.07 9.57 -7.85
C LYS A 99 8.42 8.32 -8.66
N SER A 100 8.47 7.14 -8.02
CA SER A 100 8.77 5.88 -8.72
C SER A 100 7.66 5.49 -9.70
N PHE A 101 6.40 5.79 -9.38
CA PHE A 101 5.27 5.66 -10.28
C PHE A 101 5.47 6.48 -11.56
N SER A 102 5.72 7.80 -11.44
CA SER A 102 5.97 8.67 -12.58
C SER A 102 7.13 8.21 -13.45
N ALA A 103 8.24 7.78 -12.81
CA ALA A 103 9.39 7.24 -13.52
C ALA A 103 9.04 5.97 -14.32
N GLY A 104 8.22 5.09 -13.74
CA GLY A 104 7.73 3.89 -14.42
C GLY A 104 6.83 4.22 -15.61
N ILE A 105 5.90 5.14 -15.46
CA ILE A 105 5.03 5.62 -16.54
C ILE A 105 5.86 6.21 -17.70
N ALA A 106 6.82 7.07 -17.39
CA ALA A 106 7.72 7.66 -18.39
C ALA A 106 8.55 6.60 -19.14
N ASN A 107 8.91 5.49 -18.47
CA ASN A 107 9.60 4.34 -19.05
C ASN A 107 8.66 3.36 -19.77
N GLY A 108 7.38 3.71 -19.96
CA GLY A 108 6.41 2.90 -20.71
C GLY A 108 5.86 1.68 -19.97
N LYS A 109 6.05 1.58 -18.64
CA LYS A 109 5.42 0.54 -17.82
C LYS A 109 3.89 0.72 -17.81
N ALA A 110 3.17 -0.39 -17.61
CA ALA A 110 1.73 -0.38 -17.45
C ALA A 110 1.28 0.45 -16.24
N GLY A 111 0.31 1.33 -16.43
CA GLY A 111 -0.21 2.24 -15.41
C GLY A 111 -1.20 1.55 -14.48
N GLY A 112 -0.72 0.70 -13.61
CA GLY A 112 -1.53 -0.08 -12.68
C GLY A 112 -1.77 -1.52 -13.11
N ASP A 113 -2.45 -2.26 -12.23
CA ASP A 113 -2.87 -3.64 -12.44
C ASP A 113 -3.97 -3.99 -11.43
N VAL A 114 -5.17 -4.24 -11.93
CA VAL A 114 -6.36 -4.43 -11.08
C VAL A 114 -6.30 -5.71 -10.25
N TYR A 115 -7.03 -5.71 -9.14
CA TYR A 115 -7.28 -6.91 -8.36
C TYR A 115 -8.07 -7.95 -9.16
N THR A 116 -7.68 -9.23 -9.03
CA THR A 116 -8.51 -10.37 -9.44
C THR A 116 -8.42 -11.49 -8.39
N ALA A 117 -9.46 -12.35 -8.31
CA ALA A 117 -9.42 -13.53 -7.44
C ALA A 117 -8.27 -14.47 -7.80
N GLU A 118 -7.88 -14.53 -9.07
CA GLU A 118 -6.72 -15.30 -9.54
C GLU A 118 -5.42 -14.74 -8.96
N LYS A 119 -5.19 -13.43 -9.07
CA LYS A 119 -4.01 -12.77 -8.49
C LYS A 119 -3.91 -13.03 -7.00
N ARG A 120 -5.02 -12.94 -6.28
CA ARG A 120 -5.07 -13.26 -4.85
C ARG A 120 -4.63 -14.69 -4.55
N ARG A 121 -5.08 -15.67 -5.34
CA ARG A 121 -4.69 -17.09 -5.15
C ARG A 121 -3.20 -17.30 -5.44
N ARG A 122 -2.63 -16.60 -6.42
CA ARG A 122 -1.23 -16.71 -6.82
C ARG A 122 -0.28 -15.89 -5.94
N GLY A 123 -0.79 -14.92 -5.17
CA GLY A 123 0.00 -14.06 -4.30
C GLY A 123 1.11 -13.31 -5.07
N ASP A 124 2.32 -13.31 -4.54
CA ASP A 124 3.47 -12.59 -5.11
C ASP A 124 3.82 -13.03 -6.55
N LYS A 125 3.49 -14.29 -6.92
CA LYS A 125 3.69 -14.79 -8.29
C LYS A 125 2.79 -14.13 -9.33
N ALA A 126 1.83 -13.32 -8.92
CA ALA A 126 0.96 -12.55 -9.79
C ALA A 126 1.27 -11.05 -9.77
N VAL A 127 2.43 -10.64 -9.23
CA VAL A 127 2.87 -9.25 -9.21
C VAL A 127 3.78 -9.01 -10.41
N SER A 128 3.29 -8.22 -11.37
CA SER A 128 4.07 -7.89 -12.58
C SER A 128 5.19 -6.89 -12.28
N SER A 129 6.38 -7.13 -12.82
CA SER A 129 7.50 -6.19 -12.82
C SER A 129 7.35 -5.09 -13.88
N GLU A 130 6.46 -5.29 -14.86
CA GLU A 130 6.19 -4.37 -15.98
C GLU A 130 5.02 -3.40 -15.74
N ALA A 131 4.41 -3.45 -14.57
CA ALA A 131 3.40 -2.49 -14.14
C ALA A 131 3.93 -1.65 -12.97
N VAL A 132 3.40 -0.43 -12.81
CA VAL A 132 3.70 0.48 -11.68
C VAL A 132 2.41 0.96 -11.04
N GLY A 133 2.46 1.20 -9.73
CA GLY A 133 1.32 1.64 -8.94
C GLY A 133 1.42 1.18 -7.50
N VAL A 134 0.37 1.42 -6.74
CA VAL A 134 0.33 1.09 -5.30
C VAL A 134 -0.94 0.30 -4.98
N ASP A 135 -0.84 -0.74 -4.12
CA ASP A 135 -2.04 -1.37 -3.55
C ASP A 135 -2.48 -0.70 -2.25
N CYS A 136 -3.62 -1.12 -1.71
CA CYS A 136 -4.21 -0.53 -0.52
C CYS A 136 -3.27 -0.59 0.69
N SER A 137 -2.61 -1.71 0.91
CA SER A 137 -1.69 -1.90 2.03
C SER A 137 -0.33 -1.22 1.80
N GLY A 138 0.17 -1.21 0.57
CA GLY A 138 1.36 -0.45 0.17
C GLY A 138 1.17 1.05 0.38
N PHE A 139 0.00 1.58 0.03
CA PHE A 139 -0.37 2.97 0.30
C PHE A 139 -0.28 3.29 1.81
N ILE A 140 -0.87 2.46 2.68
CA ILE A 140 -0.77 2.64 4.13
C ILE A 140 0.69 2.55 4.62
N CYS A 141 1.48 1.62 4.09
CA CYS A 141 2.89 1.51 4.44
C CYS A 141 3.67 2.79 4.13
N HIS A 142 3.40 3.43 2.99
CA HIS A 142 3.97 4.74 2.66
C HIS A 142 3.47 5.84 3.59
N CYS A 143 2.15 5.93 3.84
CA CYS A 143 1.57 6.93 4.71
C CYS A 143 2.19 6.90 6.11
N TRP A 144 2.49 5.73 6.63
CA TRP A 144 3.12 5.56 7.95
C TRP A 144 4.65 5.48 7.92
N LYS A 145 5.30 5.69 6.76
CA LYS A 145 6.76 5.58 6.57
C LYS A 145 7.33 4.27 7.08
N LEU A 146 6.63 3.16 6.86
CA LEU A 146 7.10 1.85 7.33
C LEU A 146 8.32 1.41 6.52
N SER A 147 9.33 0.88 7.20
CA SER A 147 10.55 0.34 6.58
C SER A 147 10.35 -1.04 5.92
N ALA A 148 9.25 -1.72 6.25
CA ALA A 148 8.87 -3.00 5.67
C ALA A 148 7.44 -2.93 5.13
N ARG A 149 7.15 -3.78 4.16
CA ARG A 149 5.80 -3.92 3.61
C ARG A 149 4.94 -4.81 4.51
N TYR A 150 3.74 -4.35 4.80
CA TYR A 150 2.70 -5.10 5.50
C TYR A 150 1.49 -5.30 4.60
N SER A 151 0.91 -6.49 4.63
CA SER A 151 -0.37 -6.78 3.98
C SER A 151 -1.54 -6.43 4.91
N THR A 152 -2.76 -6.41 4.39
CA THR A 152 -3.97 -6.25 5.21
C THR A 152 -4.09 -7.32 6.30
N ALA A 153 -3.52 -8.51 6.09
CA ALA A 153 -3.46 -9.57 7.10
C ALA A 153 -2.45 -9.28 8.21
N SER A 154 -1.33 -8.62 7.91
CA SER A 154 -0.24 -8.39 8.85
C SER A 154 -0.25 -7.00 9.52
N LEU A 155 -0.93 -5.99 8.93
CA LEU A 155 -1.10 -4.66 9.55
C LEU A 155 -1.58 -4.70 11.00
N PRO A 156 -2.51 -5.61 11.42
CA PRO A 156 -2.93 -5.68 12.82
C PRO A 156 -1.79 -5.94 13.81
N SER A 157 -0.69 -6.61 13.39
CA SER A 157 0.44 -6.93 14.28
C SER A 157 1.20 -5.70 14.78
N ILE A 158 1.15 -4.59 14.02
CA ILE A 158 1.81 -3.31 14.36
C ILE A 158 0.84 -2.24 14.86
N CYS A 159 -0.45 -2.58 14.97
CA CYS A 159 -1.51 -1.68 15.37
C CYS A 159 -2.10 -2.03 16.73
N GLN A 160 -2.77 -1.05 17.31
CA GLN A 160 -3.73 -1.22 18.39
C GLN A 160 -5.14 -1.26 17.80
N LYS A 161 -5.94 -2.26 18.14
CA LYS A 161 -7.36 -2.28 17.82
C LYS A 161 -8.10 -1.28 18.70
N LEU A 162 -8.91 -0.42 18.10
CA LEU A 162 -9.76 0.50 18.83
C LEU A 162 -11.04 -0.21 19.28
N ALA A 163 -11.54 0.14 20.45
CA ALA A 163 -12.75 -0.45 21.04
C ALA A 163 -14.03 -0.12 20.21
N SER A 164 -14.01 1.00 19.49
CA SER A 164 -15.12 1.45 18.64
C SER A 164 -14.57 2.26 17.46
N PRO A 165 -15.22 2.22 16.28
CA PRO A 165 -14.90 3.12 15.18
C PRO A 165 -15.02 4.60 15.56
N ASN A 166 -15.87 4.95 16.52
CA ASN A 166 -16.03 6.34 16.99
C ASN A 166 -14.76 6.95 17.62
N LEU A 167 -13.77 6.10 17.92
CA LEU A 167 -12.46 6.51 18.42
C LEU A 167 -11.43 6.78 17.32
N LEU A 168 -11.81 6.63 16.05
CA LEU A 168 -10.97 6.96 14.92
C LEU A 168 -10.51 8.42 14.98
N GLN A 169 -9.23 8.61 14.71
CA GLN A 169 -8.57 9.90 14.55
C GLN A 169 -7.86 9.94 13.20
N PRO A 170 -7.58 11.13 12.65
CA PRO A 170 -6.88 11.27 11.37
C PRO A 170 -5.64 10.35 11.30
N ALA A 171 -5.45 9.69 10.17
CA ALA A 171 -4.40 8.69 9.91
C ALA A 171 -4.50 7.35 10.68
N ASP A 172 -5.59 7.08 11.40
CA ASP A 172 -5.98 5.71 11.75
C ASP A 172 -6.50 4.98 10.49
N ILE A 173 -6.72 3.68 10.56
CA ILE A 173 -7.22 2.89 9.41
C ILE A 173 -8.48 2.11 9.76
N MET A 174 -9.29 1.87 8.75
CA MET A 174 -10.28 0.77 8.74
C MET A 174 -9.69 -0.35 7.89
N ASN A 175 -9.42 -1.51 8.50
CA ASN A 175 -8.74 -2.64 7.88
C ASN A 175 -9.64 -3.88 7.89
N GLN A 176 -9.84 -4.47 6.72
CA GLN A 176 -10.44 -5.80 6.55
C GLN A 176 -9.28 -6.78 6.27
N PRO A 177 -8.93 -7.66 7.21
CA PRO A 177 -7.85 -8.64 7.01
C PRO A 177 -8.08 -9.50 5.76
N ASN A 178 -7.04 -9.67 4.95
CA ASN A 178 -7.12 -10.34 3.64
C ASN A 178 -8.10 -9.71 2.64
N GLY A 179 -8.55 -8.50 2.89
CA GLY A 179 -9.47 -7.75 2.04
C GLY A 179 -8.86 -6.44 1.61
N HIS A 180 -9.31 -5.37 2.21
CA HIS A 180 -8.95 -3.99 1.85
C HIS A 180 -8.64 -3.16 3.09
N VAL A 181 -7.92 -2.04 2.89
CA VAL A 181 -7.61 -1.08 3.95
C VAL A 181 -7.74 0.34 3.43
N VAL A 182 -8.28 1.22 4.27
CA VAL A 182 -8.47 2.65 3.98
C VAL A 182 -7.95 3.50 5.13
N LEU A 183 -7.42 4.68 4.82
CA LEU A 183 -6.89 5.66 5.78
C LEU A 183 -7.98 6.65 6.18
N PHE A 184 -8.30 6.73 7.45
CA PHE A 184 -9.29 7.68 7.97
C PHE A 184 -8.75 9.11 7.93
N VAL A 185 -9.54 10.02 7.39
CA VAL A 185 -9.23 11.46 7.32
C VAL A 185 -10.03 12.24 8.35
N LYS A 186 -11.35 12.18 8.26
CA LYS A 186 -12.28 12.90 9.14
C LYS A 186 -13.68 12.31 9.06
N TRP A 187 -14.49 12.64 10.03
CA TRP A 187 -15.94 12.42 9.97
C TRP A 187 -16.59 13.35 8.95
N ALA A 188 -17.53 12.84 8.19
CA ALA A 188 -18.31 13.62 7.24
C ALA A 188 -19.54 14.25 7.91
N ASP A 189 -20.00 13.66 9.02
CA ASP A 189 -21.17 14.12 9.79
C ASP A 189 -20.89 14.12 11.31
N PRO A 190 -21.62 14.95 12.10
CA PRO A 190 -21.46 15.03 13.55
C PRO A 190 -21.84 13.74 14.29
N GLU A 191 -22.77 12.95 13.73
CA GLU A 191 -23.24 11.69 14.29
C GLU A 191 -22.24 10.55 14.12
N LYS A 192 -21.14 10.78 13.39
CA LYS A 192 -20.08 9.81 13.10
C LYS A 192 -20.58 8.55 12.39
N LYS A 193 -21.54 8.71 11.49
CA LYS A 193 -22.07 7.63 10.65
C LYS A 193 -21.24 7.47 9.38
N ARG A 194 -20.87 8.57 8.76
CA ARG A 194 -20.09 8.61 7.53
C ARG A 194 -18.71 9.24 7.77
N ALA A 195 -17.73 8.74 7.05
CA ALA A 195 -16.37 9.23 7.18
C ALA A 195 -15.71 9.38 5.81
N ILE A 196 -14.77 10.32 5.72
CA ILE A 196 -13.89 10.53 4.58
C ILE A 196 -12.65 9.70 4.78
N PHE A 197 -12.29 8.94 3.75
CA PHE A 197 -11.11 8.11 3.69
C PHE A 197 -10.24 8.45 2.47
N TYR A 198 -8.93 8.22 2.60
CA TYR A 198 -8.02 8.09 1.48
C TYR A 198 -7.72 6.61 1.26
N GLU A 199 -7.73 6.16 0.01
CA GLU A 199 -7.51 4.76 -0.33
C GLU A 199 -6.86 4.57 -1.69
N ALA A 200 -6.19 3.44 -1.90
CA ALA A 200 -5.87 2.93 -3.22
C ALA A 200 -6.94 1.91 -3.61
N ALA A 201 -7.88 2.32 -4.45
CA ALA A 201 -9.07 1.55 -4.81
C ALA A 201 -8.73 0.43 -5.81
N PRO A 202 -9.13 -0.84 -5.57
CA PRO A 202 -8.62 -2.03 -6.28
C PRO A 202 -8.83 -2.08 -7.80
N PHE A 203 -9.72 -1.26 -8.33
CA PHE A 203 -10.05 -1.21 -9.77
C PHE A 203 -9.80 0.16 -10.38
N SER A 204 -9.12 1.06 -9.68
CA SER A 204 -8.97 2.44 -10.06
C SER A 204 -7.59 3.00 -9.69
N LYS A 205 -7.51 3.86 -8.73
CA LYS A 205 -6.34 4.65 -8.34
C LYS A 205 -6.43 5.06 -6.88
N THR A 206 -5.48 5.83 -6.40
CA THR A 206 -5.62 6.50 -5.10
C THR A 206 -6.64 7.63 -5.23
N LEU A 207 -7.60 7.65 -4.30
CA LEU A 207 -8.74 8.59 -4.33
C LEU A 207 -9.28 8.87 -2.93
N VAL A 208 -10.16 9.87 -2.87
CA VAL A 208 -10.98 10.19 -1.70
C VAL A 208 -12.29 9.43 -1.81
N SER A 209 -12.68 8.73 -0.76
CA SER A 209 -13.99 8.09 -0.66
C SER A 209 -14.74 8.53 0.59
N GLU A 210 -16.05 8.58 0.51
CA GLU A 210 -16.94 8.74 1.65
C GLU A 210 -17.70 7.45 1.86
N ARG A 211 -17.66 6.88 3.07
CA ARG A 211 -18.24 5.57 3.37
C ARG A 211 -19.05 5.58 4.66
N ASP A 212 -20.07 4.74 4.72
CA ASP A 212 -20.78 4.43 5.95
C ASP A 212 -19.93 3.49 6.81
N VAL A 213 -19.64 3.90 8.05
CA VAL A 213 -18.75 3.18 8.95
C VAL A 213 -19.41 1.94 9.55
N SER A 214 -20.75 1.95 9.70
CA SER A 214 -21.50 0.80 10.17
C SER A 214 -21.54 -0.32 9.13
N GLU A 215 -21.75 0.03 7.86
CA GLU A 215 -21.67 -0.93 6.74
C GLU A 215 -20.27 -1.53 6.62
N MET A 216 -19.21 -0.70 6.71
CA MET A 216 -17.85 -1.20 6.72
C MET A 216 -17.62 -2.21 7.87
N THR A 217 -18.08 -1.90 9.06
CA THR A 217 -17.96 -2.79 10.23
C THR A 217 -18.71 -4.10 10.00
N ALA A 218 -19.91 -4.05 9.43
CA ALA A 218 -20.74 -5.22 9.13
C ALA A 218 -20.07 -6.18 8.14
N ILE A 219 -19.27 -5.65 7.19
CA ILE A 219 -18.50 -6.48 6.24
C ILE A 219 -17.08 -6.81 6.71
N GLY A 220 -16.76 -6.57 7.99
CA GLY A 220 -15.55 -7.06 8.63
C GLY A 220 -14.37 -6.09 8.72
N TYR A 221 -14.57 -4.80 8.42
CA TYR A 221 -13.52 -3.80 8.70
C TYR A 221 -13.38 -3.58 10.20
N GLN A 222 -12.15 -3.40 10.65
CA GLN A 222 -11.79 -3.15 12.03
C GLN A 222 -11.02 -1.83 12.16
N PRO A 223 -11.37 -0.98 13.15
CA PRO A 223 -10.66 0.27 13.38
C PRO A 223 -9.32 -0.02 14.08
N LEU A 224 -8.23 0.41 13.46
CA LEU A 224 -6.88 0.18 13.94
C LEU A 224 -6.08 1.48 13.99
N ARG A 225 -5.20 1.60 14.99
CA ARG A 225 -4.25 2.70 15.16
C ARG A 225 -2.83 2.17 15.14
N TYR A 226 -1.97 2.76 14.32
CA TYR A 226 -0.54 2.44 14.32
C TYR A 226 0.07 2.78 15.70
N ARG A 227 0.83 1.83 16.29
CA ARG A 227 1.37 2.00 17.67
C ARG A 227 2.37 3.14 17.81
N HIS A 228 3.01 3.56 16.73
CA HIS A 228 4.01 4.62 16.73
C HIS A 228 3.53 5.91 16.05
N ILE A 229 2.21 6.09 15.91
CA ILE A 229 1.64 7.35 15.46
C ILE A 229 1.63 8.36 16.63
N LYS A 230 2.06 9.58 16.34
CA LYS A 230 2.09 10.69 17.28
C LYS A 230 0.96 11.68 16.99
N SER A 231 0.49 12.34 18.04
CA SER A 231 -0.48 13.44 17.96
C SER A 231 0.09 14.61 17.19
#